data_fae9b87b1ff4304c5e517a957bee66d3
#
_entry.id   fae9b87b1ff4304c5e517a957bee66d3
#
_cell.length_a   1.000
_cell.length_b   1.000
_cell.length_c   1.000
_cell.angle_alpha   90.00
_cell.angle_beta   90.00
_cell.angle_gamma   90.00
#
_symmetry.space_group_name_H-M   'P 1'
#
loop_
_entity.id
_entity.type
_entity.pdbx_description
1 polymer ?
#
loop_
_entity_poly.entity_id
_entity_poly.type
_entity_poly.pdbx_seq_one_letter_code
_entity_poly.pdbx_strand_id
1 'polypeptide(L)'
;MVAFLAAAVLVLLVLVAGLCWLVYGLLRQNGRMLTRLDALEFLESQSAEAEARRSGRVFADRSLANSRISRDGLRPGVTAPAFSLPTVDGRTVALADYAGRRVLLVFSDPACGPCMEMLPRLDSAARVSDVPILVISRGGVDANRQKLAQARSTLTVALQAHWEISKLYAKFSTPIAYLVDEQGRIASEVAAGATAILSLLSVSGSDPRLATLPGQPPGSRLTH
;
A
#
# COMPACT_ATOMS: atom_id res chain seq x y z
N MET A 1 -59.00 -5.07 -22.97
CA MET A 1 -58.02 -4.32 -22.17
C MET A 1 -57.11 -5.26 -21.38
N VAL A 2 -57.60 -6.22 -20.63
CA VAL A 2 -56.78 -7.15 -19.81
C VAL A 2 -55.84 -8.01 -20.66
N ALA A 3 -56.30 -8.55 -21.80
CA ALA A 3 -55.45 -9.36 -22.69
C ALA A 3 -54.30 -8.58 -23.31
N PHE A 4 -54.52 -7.30 -23.61
CA PHE A 4 -53.46 -6.41 -24.17
C PHE A 4 -52.37 -6.11 -23.12
N LEU A 5 -52.78 -5.87 -21.87
CA LEU A 5 -51.88 -5.69 -20.72
C LEU A 5 -51.04 -6.95 -20.44
N ALA A 6 -51.70 -8.12 -20.50
CA ALA A 6 -51.02 -9.41 -20.30
C ALA A 6 -49.96 -9.66 -21.39
N ALA A 7 -50.29 -9.37 -22.67
CA ALA A 7 -49.33 -9.49 -23.75
C ALA A 7 -48.15 -8.52 -23.61
N ALA A 8 -48.40 -7.27 -23.21
CA ALA A 8 -47.35 -6.28 -23.00
C ALA A 8 -46.36 -6.68 -21.85
N VAL A 9 -46.91 -7.23 -20.77
CA VAL A 9 -46.10 -7.74 -19.63
C VAL A 9 -45.24 -8.92 -20.09
N LEU A 10 -45.80 -9.82 -20.88
CA LEU A 10 -45.07 -10.99 -21.39
C LEU A 10 -43.91 -10.59 -22.29
N VAL A 11 -44.13 -9.61 -23.20
CA VAL A 11 -43.05 -9.05 -24.03
C VAL A 11 -41.97 -8.40 -23.19
N LEU A 12 -42.34 -7.63 -22.16
CA LEU A 12 -41.39 -7.01 -21.26
C LEU A 12 -40.52 -8.03 -20.53
N LEU A 13 -41.13 -9.11 -20.02
CA LEU A 13 -40.40 -10.19 -19.35
C LEU A 13 -39.41 -10.89 -20.27
N VAL A 14 -39.78 -11.13 -21.53
CA VAL A 14 -38.87 -11.72 -22.53
C VAL A 14 -37.70 -10.79 -22.82
N LEU A 15 -37.95 -9.49 -22.95
CA LEU A 15 -36.87 -8.50 -23.17
C LEU A 15 -35.93 -8.42 -21.99
N VAL A 16 -36.41 -8.42 -20.73
CA VAL A 16 -35.61 -8.41 -19.54
C VAL A 16 -34.77 -9.68 -19.42
N ALA A 17 -35.36 -10.85 -19.69
CA ALA A 17 -34.64 -12.13 -19.67
C ALA A 17 -33.53 -12.17 -20.71
N GLY A 18 -33.79 -11.63 -21.94
CA GLY A 18 -32.79 -11.52 -22.99
C GLY A 18 -31.64 -10.60 -22.62
N LEU A 19 -31.95 -9.46 -21.99
CA LEU A 19 -30.93 -8.51 -21.51
C LEU A 19 -30.07 -9.12 -20.41
N CYS A 20 -30.66 -9.81 -19.42
CA CYS A 20 -29.94 -10.52 -18.38
C CYS A 20 -29.01 -11.59 -18.95
N TRP A 21 -29.46 -12.35 -19.93
CA TRP A 21 -28.67 -13.37 -20.60
C TRP A 21 -27.47 -12.76 -21.35
N LEU A 22 -27.67 -11.62 -22.01
CA LEU A 22 -26.62 -10.89 -22.72
C LEU A 22 -25.55 -10.33 -21.75
N VAL A 23 -25.99 -9.73 -20.65
CA VAL A 23 -25.09 -9.23 -19.57
C VAL A 23 -24.30 -10.38 -18.96
N TYR A 24 -24.95 -11.50 -18.67
CA TYR A 24 -24.28 -12.69 -18.17
C TYR A 24 -23.24 -13.24 -19.16
N GLY A 25 -23.54 -13.24 -20.44
CA GLY A 25 -22.62 -13.62 -21.51
C GLY A 25 -21.36 -12.73 -21.55
N LEU A 26 -21.55 -11.41 -21.45
CA LEU A 26 -20.46 -10.42 -21.42
C LEU A 26 -19.56 -10.58 -20.16
N LEU A 27 -20.18 -10.80 -18.99
CA LEU A 27 -19.43 -11.03 -17.75
C LEU A 27 -18.58 -12.32 -17.82
N ARG A 28 -19.16 -13.38 -18.41
CA ARG A 28 -18.45 -14.63 -18.60
C ARG A 28 -17.30 -14.53 -19.61
N GLN A 29 -17.43 -13.67 -20.61
CA GLN A 29 -16.39 -13.41 -21.60
C GLN A 29 -15.23 -12.60 -21.01
N ASN A 30 -15.54 -11.59 -20.19
CA ASN A 30 -14.54 -10.79 -19.48
C ASN A 30 -13.73 -11.62 -18.47
N GLY A 31 -14.36 -12.55 -17.75
CA GLY A 31 -13.67 -13.46 -16.84
C GLY A 31 -12.61 -14.34 -17.54
N ARG A 32 -12.86 -14.75 -18.78
CA ARG A 32 -11.90 -15.55 -19.57
C ARG A 32 -10.71 -14.74 -20.11
N MET A 33 -10.87 -13.43 -20.31
CA MET A 33 -9.75 -12.56 -20.71
C MET A 33 -8.78 -12.30 -19.57
N LEU A 34 -9.28 -12.11 -18.35
CA LEU A 34 -8.43 -11.90 -17.16
C LEU A 34 -7.53 -13.11 -16.89
N THR A 35 -8.06 -14.34 -16.98
CA THR A 35 -7.26 -15.55 -16.79
C THR A 35 -6.19 -15.79 -17.86
N ARG A 36 -6.37 -15.26 -19.07
CA ARG A 36 -5.36 -15.34 -20.15
C ARG A 36 -4.24 -14.31 -19.95
N LEU A 37 -4.56 -13.12 -19.44
CA LEU A 37 -3.53 -12.12 -19.10
C LEU A 37 -2.64 -12.60 -17.96
N ASP A 38 -3.23 -13.20 -16.90
CA ASP A 38 -2.46 -13.80 -15.81
C ASP A 38 -1.52 -14.93 -16.29
N ALA A 39 -1.97 -15.74 -17.26
CA ALA A 39 -1.15 -16.79 -17.84
C ALA A 39 0.02 -16.27 -18.68
N LEU A 40 -0.17 -15.16 -19.41
CA LEU A 40 0.89 -14.52 -20.18
C LEU A 40 1.92 -13.84 -19.28
N GLU A 41 1.49 -13.12 -18.24
CA GLU A 41 2.37 -12.51 -17.25
C GLU A 41 3.20 -13.59 -16.50
N PHE A 42 2.59 -14.75 -16.23
CA PHE A 42 3.27 -15.87 -15.62
C PHE A 42 4.35 -16.48 -16.55
N LEU A 43 4.08 -16.62 -17.84
CA LEU A 43 5.05 -17.10 -18.83
C LEU A 43 6.19 -16.12 -19.06
N GLU A 44 5.89 -14.83 -19.07
CA GLU A 44 6.88 -13.75 -19.23
C GLU A 44 7.81 -13.67 -18.00
N SER A 45 7.27 -13.83 -16.80
CA SER A 45 8.07 -13.93 -15.58
C SER A 45 8.98 -15.16 -15.55
N GLN A 46 8.51 -16.31 -16.04
CA GLN A 46 9.34 -17.52 -16.14
C GLN A 46 10.46 -17.38 -17.18
N SER A 47 10.20 -16.73 -18.31
CA SER A 47 11.23 -16.49 -19.33
C SER A 47 12.33 -15.54 -18.84
N ALA A 48 11.95 -14.48 -18.13
CA ALA A 48 12.87 -13.54 -17.50
C ALA A 48 13.73 -14.21 -16.40
N GLU A 49 13.13 -15.12 -15.62
CA GLU A 49 13.86 -15.90 -14.61
C GLU A 49 14.85 -16.90 -15.23
N ALA A 50 14.46 -17.53 -16.34
CA ALA A 50 15.34 -18.44 -17.07
C ALA A 50 16.55 -17.72 -17.68
N GLU A 51 16.35 -16.49 -18.15
CA GLU A 51 17.41 -15.65 -18.71
C GLU A 51 18.34 -15.10 -17.62
N ALA A 52 17.80 -14.73 -16.47
CA ALA A 52 18.56 -14.33 -15.28
C ALA A 52 19.43 -15.46 -14.72
N ARG A 53 18.96 -16.71 -14.75
CA ARG A 53 19.74 -17.90 -14.38
C ARG A 53 20.88 -18.17 -15.34
N ARG A 54 20.68 -17.97 -16.65
CA ARG A 54 21.73 -18.15 -17.68
C ARG A 54 22.82 -17.09 -17.58
N SER A 55 22.52 -15.88 -17.12
CA SER A 55 23.48 -14.78 -16.97
C SER A 55 24.32 -14.83 -15.70
N GLY A 56 24.25 -15.90 -14.90
CA GLY A 56 25.07 -16.10 -13.71
C GLY A 56 24.86 -15.07 -12.59
N ARG A 57 23.80 -14.27 -12.65
CA ARG A 57 23.38 -13.41 -11.55
C ARG A 57 22.64 -14.27 -10.52
N VAL A 58 23.39 -14.74 -9.54
CA VAL A 58 22.86 -15.43 -8.36
C VAL A 58 22.03 -14.42 -7.57
N PHE A 59 20.71 -14.40 -7.83
CA PHE A 59 19.78 -13.85 -6.86
C PHE A 59 19.57 -14.91 -5.79
N ALA A 60 20.27 -14.74 -4.69
CA ALA A 60 20.10 -15.56 -3.51
C ALA A 60 18.62 -15.57 -3.11
N ASP A 61 18.11 -16.78 -2.96
CA ASP A 61 16.96 -17.17 -2.16
C ASP A 61 15.61 -16.47 -2.42
N ARG A 62 14.98 -16.81 -3.56
CA ARG A 62 13.53 -16.65 -3.73
C ARG A 62 12.83 -17.98 -3.52
N SER A 63 12.81 -18.43 -2.28
CA SER A 63 12.03 -19.58 -1.87
C SER A 63 10.52 -19.29 -1.90
N LEU A 64 9.69 -20.31 -1.90
CA LEU A 64 8.23 -20.27 -1.83
C LEU A 64 7.68 -19.43 -0.62
N ALA A 65 8.54 -19.03 0.32
CA ALA A 65 8.24 -18.06 1.35
C ALA A 65 7.84 -16.67 0.77
N ASN A 66 8.29 -16.33 -0.44
CA ASN A 66 7.95 -15.06 -1.10
C ASN A 66 6.46 -14.94 -1.47
N SER A 67 5.76 -16.04 -1.72
CA SER A 67 4.31 -15.98 -2.03
C SER A 67 3.46 -15.60 -0.80
N ARG A 68 3.94 -15.87 0.41
CA ARG A 68 3.32 -15.39 1.67
C ARG A 68 3.68 -13.95 1.96
N ILE A 69 4.90 -13.52 1.66
CA ILE A 69 5.34 -12.13 1.80
C ILE A 69 4.48 -11.20 0.95
N SER A 70 4.07 -11.62 -0.26
CA SER A 70 3.25 -10.79 -1.16
C SER A 70 1.82 -10.53 -0.65
N ARG A 71 1.34 -11.25 0.37
CA ARG A 71 0.04 -11.02 1.01
C ARG A 71 0.14 -10.21 2.29
N ASP A 72 1.17 -10.45 3.08
CA ASP A 72 1.30 -9.95 4.45
C ASP A 72 2.18 -8.71 4.56
N GLY A 73 2.83 -8.32 3.46
CA GLY A 73 3.81 -7.23 3.43
C GLY A 73 5.23 -7.69 3.83
N LEU A 74 6.16 -6.75 3.83
CA LEU A 74 7.54 -6.99 4.26
C LEU A 74 7.60 -7.11 5.79
N ARG A 75 8.47 -8.00 6.26
CA ARG A 75 8.68 -8.21 7.70
C ARG A 75 9.70 -7.23 8.27
N PRO A 76 9.65 -6.93 9.58
CA PRO A 76 10.70 -6.19 10.26
C PRO A 76 12.08 -6.83 10.07
N GLY A 77 13.11 -5.98 9.95
CA GLY A 77 14.49 -6.39 9.72
C GLY A 77 14.88 -6.59 8.24
N VAL A 78 13.91 -6.70 7.34
CA VAL A 78 14.19 -6.78 5.89
C VAL A 78 14.66 -5.41 5.37
N THR A 79 15.65 -5.39 4.49
CA THR A 79 16.07 -4.15 3.81
C THR A 79 14.91 -3.59 2.99
N ALA A 80 14.57 -2.32 3.21
CA ALA A 80 13.52 -1.65 2.46
C ALA A 80 13.92 -1.53 0.99
N PRO A 81 13.07 -1.95 0.02
CA PRO A 81 13.35 -1.83 -1.39
C PRO A 81 13.60 -0.37 -1.79
N ALA A 82 14.73 -0.14 -2.47
CA ALA A 82 15.08 1.18 -2.97
C ALA A 82 14.14 1.62 -4.08
N PHE A 83 13.87 2.92 -4.12
CA PHE A 83 13.11 3.55 -5.19
C PHE A 83 13.58 4.99 -5.42
N SER A 84 13.24 5.52 -6.60
CA SER A 84 13.37 6.93 -6.94
C SER A 84 12.15 7.30 -7.78
N LEU A 85 11.35 8.25 -7.33
CA LEU A 85 10.04 8.58 -7.89
C LEU A 85 9.87 10.09 -8.11
N PRO A 86 9.14 10.50 -9.15
CA PRO A 86 8.72 11.89 -9.30
C PRO A 86 7.70 12.25 -8.21
N THR A 87 7.71 13.49 -7.77
CA THR A 87 6.74 14.05 -6.82
C THR A 87 5.67 14.89 -7.52
N VAL A 88 4.57 15.16 -6.84
CA VAL A 88 3.46 16.00 -7.37
C VAL A 88 3.93 17.42 -7.73
N ASP A 89 4.96 17.93 -7.08
CA ASP A 89 5.57 19.25 -7.33
C ASP A 89 6.69 19.23 -8.39
N GLY A 90 6.90 18.09 -9.07
CA GLY A 90 7.83 17.95 -10.17
C GLY A 90 9.29 17.67 -9.77
N ARG A 91 9.57 17.50 -8.48
CA ARG A 91 10.88 17.06 -7.99
C ARG A 91 11.00 15.54 -8.09
N THR A 92 12.16 15.01 -7.75
CA THR A 92 12.39 13.57 -7.56
C THR A 92 12.71 13.33 -6.10
N VAL A 93 12.20 12.25 -5.54
CA VAL A 93 12.50 11.79 -4.19
C VAL A 93 12.89 10.30 -4.23
N ALA A 94 13.93 9.95 -3.50
CA ALA A 94 14.40 8.57 -3.37
C ALA A 94 14.39 8.13 -1.90
N LEU A 95 14.30 6.82 -1.66
CA LEU A 95 14.45 6.31 -0.29
C LEU A 95 15.83 6.69 0.30
N ALA A 96 16.86 6.77 -0.55
CA ALA A 96 18.21 7.17 -0.15
C ALA A 96 18.29 8.58 0.47
N ASP A 97 17.35 9.48 0.14
CA ASP A 97 17.30 10.84 0.71
C ASP A 97 16.99 10.84 2.22
N TYR A 98 16.55 9.70 2.73
CA TYR A 98 16.25 9.46 4.15
C TYR A 98 17.30 8.62 4.87
N ALA A 99 18.46 8.36 4.25
CA ALA A 99 19.53 7.58 4.87
C ALA A 99 19.97 8.21 6.20
N GLY A 100 20.18 7.36 7.23
CA GLY A 100 20.58 7.79 8.56
C GLY A 100 19.45 8.36 9.44
N ARG A 101 18.20 8.36 8.98
CA ARG A 101 17.02 8.77 9.78
C ARG A 101 15.83 7.88 9.48
N ARG A 102 14.92 7.78 10.43
CA ARG A 102 13.66 7.08 10.25
C ARG A 102 12.79 7.80 9.22
N VAL A 103 11.97 7.06 8.51
CA VAL A 103 10.94 7.61 7.61
C VAL A 103 9.69 6.74 7.64
N LEU A 104 8.53 7.36 7.67
CA LEU A 104 7.25 6.67 7.51
C LEU A 104 6.85 6.72 6.03
N LEU A 105 6.83 5.57 5.37
CA LEU A 105 6.35 5.40 4.00
C LEU A 105 4.87 5.05 4.03
N VAL A 106 4.01 5.93 3.49
CA VAL A 106 2.55 5.75 3.46
C VAL A 106 2.09 5.52 2.04
N PHE A 107 1.53 4.36 1.76
CA PHE A 107 0.97 4.02 0.44
C PHE A 107 -0.49 4.47 0.36
N SER A 108 -0.81 5.23 -0.68
CA SER A 108 -2.08 5.92 -0.84
C SER A 108 -2.58 5.86 -2.28
N ASP A 109 -3.85 6.23 -2.46
CA ASP A 109 -4.50 6.34 -3.77
C ASP A 109 -5.48 7.52 -3.73
N PRO A 110 -5.54 8.38 -4.75
CA PRO A 110 -6.48 9.50 -4.80
C PRO A 110 -7.94 9.06 -4.85
N ALA A 111 -8.25 7.86 -5.32
CA ALA A 111 -9.60 7.31 -5.33
C ALA A 111 -10.00 6.58 -4.03
N CYS A 112 -9.09 6.48 -3.06
CA CYS A 112 -9.32 5.78 -1.80
C CYS A 112 -9.94 6.71 -0.75
N GLY A 113 -11.20 6.50 -0.38
CA GLY A 113 -11.91 7.29 0.66
C GLY A 113 -11.17 7.35 2.00
N PRO A 114 -10.82 6.21 2.62
CA PRO A 114 -10.06 6.20 3.88
C PRO A 114 -8.69 6.91 3.80
N CYS A 115 -8.06 6.94 2.62
CA CYS A 115 -6.81 7.69 2.42
C CYS A 115 -7.06 9.21 2.48
N MET A 116 -8.21 9.67 1.97
CA MET A 116 -8.61 11.09 2.03
C MET A 116 -8.84 11.54 3.47
N GLU A 117 -9.54 10.74 4.25
CA GLU A 117 -9.83 11.04 5.66
C GLU A 117 -8.56 11.03 6.53
N MET A 118 -7.59 10.20 6.18
CA MET A 118 -6.33 10.08 6.91
C MET A 118 -5.38 11.26 6.66
N LEU A 119 -5.38 11.85 5.47
CA LEU A 119 -4.37 12.81 5.04
C LEU A 119 -4.23 14.05 5.95
N PRO A 120 -5.32 14.71 6.41
CA PRO A 120 -5.21 15.82 7.37
C PRO A 120 -4.61 15.40 8.72
N ARG A 121 -4.89 14.17 9.16
CA ARG A 121 -4.35 13.63 10.41
C ARG A 121 -2.86 13.34 10.29
N LEU A 122 -2.41 12.82 9.15
CA LEU A 122 -0.99 12.64 8.84
C LEU A 122 -0.26 13.98 8.78
N ASP A 123 -0.84 15.00 8.16
CA ASP A 123 -0.25 16.33 8.08
C ASP A 123 -0.10 16.95 9.47
N SER A 124 -1.11 16.80 10.34
CA SER A 124 -1.03 17.21 11.74
C SER A 124 0.05 16.46 12.52
N ALA A 125 0.15 15.15 12.32
CA ALA A 125 1.17 14.34 12.98
C ALA A 125 2.59 14.67 12.50
N ALA A 126 2.77 14.96 11.21
CA ALA A 126 4.04 15.39 10.64
C ALA A 126 4.61 16.68 11.25
N ARG A 127 3.74 17.56 11.76
CA ARG A 127 4.16 18.82 12.39
C ARG A 127 4.74 18.66 13.79
N VAL A 128 4.44 17.55 14.45
CA VAL A 128 4.84 17.28 15.83
C VAL A 128 5.77 16.09 15.96
N SER A 129 6.00 15.36 14.89
CA SER A 129 6.87 14.18 14.83
C SER A 129 8.21 14.54 14.19
N ASP A 130 9.29 14.01 14.74
CA ASP A 130 10.63 14.09 14.13
C ASP A 130 10.81 13.10 12.98
N VAL A 131 9.84 12.19 12.78
CA VAL A 131 9.86 11.22 11.70
C VAL A 131 9.22 11.82 10.44
N PRO A 132 9.99 12.05 9.37
CA PRO A 132 9.44 12.51 8.10
C PRO A 132 8.45 11.49 7.53
N ILE A 133 7.40 12.00 6.90
CA ILE A 133 6.37 11.21 6.23
C ILE A 133 6.51 11.39 4.72
N LEU A 134 6.68 10.28 4.00
CA LEU A 134 6.63 10.24 2.54
C LEU A 134 5.41 9.47 2.10
N VAL A 135 4.51 10.14 1.38
CA VAL A 135 3.33 9.48 0.79
C VAL A 135 3.69 8.98 -0.60
N ILE A 136 3.53 7.68 -0.85
CA ILE A 136 3.68 7.05 -2.17
C ILE A 136 2.28 6.80 -2.71
N SER A 137 1.86 7.61 -3.69
CA SER A 137 0.50 7.59 -4.19
C SER A 137 0.44 7.09 -5.63
N ARG A 138 -0.63 6.38 -5.96
CA ARG A 138 -0.98 6.05 -7.34
C ARG A 138 -1.63 7.24 -8.05
N GLY A 139 -1.88 7.05 -9.34
CA GLY A 139 -2.62 8.00 -10.16
C GLY A 139 -1.79 9.18 -10.65
N GLY A 140 -2.43 10.02 -11.44
CA GLY A 140 -1.79 11.17 -12.08
C GLY A 140 -1.51 12.33 -11.12
N VAL A 141 -0.66 13.22 -11.58
CA VAL A 141 -0.28 14.46 -10.87
C VAL A 141 -1.51 15.27 -10.45
N ASP A 142 -2.47 15.47 -11.36
CA ASP A 142 -3.62 16.36 -11.13
C ASP A 142 -4.57 15.81 -10.06
N ALA A 143 -4.87 14.51 -10.10
CA ALA A 143 -5.69 13.85 -9.09
C ALA A 143 -5.07 13.96 -7.68
N ASN A 144 -3.75 13.77 -7.59
CA ASN A 144 -3.03 13.90 -6.32
C ASN A 144 -2.92 15.35 -5.87
N ARG A 145 -2.70 16.31 -6.79
CA ARG A 145 -2.70 17.75 -6.48
C ARG A 145 -4.05 18.21 -5.94
N GLN A 146 -5.14 17.79 -6.57
CA GLN A 146 -6.49 18.09 -6.10
C GLN A 146 -6.74 17.54 -4.70
N LYS A 147 -6.31 16.31 -4.44
CA LYS A 147 -6.41 15.67 -3.13
C LYS A 147 -5.64 16.43 -2.04
N LEU A 148 -4.39 16.83 -2.31
CA LEU A 148 -3.58 17.62 -1.39
C LEU A 148 -4.23 18.97 -1.09
N ALA A 149 -4.77 19.65 -2.11
CA ALA A 149 -5.46 20.93 -1.95
C ALA A 149 -6.73 20.79 -1.11
N GLN A 150 -7.55 19.77 -1.35
CA GLN A 150 -8.76 19.50 -0.55
C GLN A 150 -8.43 19.22 0.91
N ALA A 151 -7.39 18.45 1.17
CA ALA A 151 -6.93 18.14 2.53
C ALA A 151 -6.10 19.26 3.18
N ARG A 152 -5.76 20.32 2.45
CA ARG A 152 -4.82 21.38 2.85
C ARG A 152 -3.50 20.80 3.38
N SER A 153 -3.03 19.74 2.75
CA SER A 153 -1.86 19.00 3.18
C SER A 153 -0.60 19.51 2.48
N THR A 154 0.49 19.57 3.25
CA THR A 154 1.83 19.97 2.79
C THR A 154 2.79 18.78 2.67
N LEU A 155 2.30 17.57 2.85
CA LEU A 155 3.11 16.36 2.78
C LEU A 155 3.71 16.15 1.40
N THR A 156 4.93 15.62 1.36
CA THR A 156 5.57 15.20 0.11
C THR A 156 4.87 13.96 -0.42
N VAL A 157 4.39 14.04 -1.66
CA VAL A 157 3.74 12.93 -2.36
C VAL A 157 4.56 12.52 -3.56
N ALA A 158 5.13 11.33 -3.51
CA ALA A 158 5.78 10.63 -4.61
C ALA A 158 4.75 9.85 -5.42
N LEU A 159 4.92 9.78 -6.72
CA LEU A 159 3.98 9.15 -7.64
C LEU A 159 4.52 7.85 -8.19
N GLN A 160 3.80 6.76 -7.98
CA GLN A 160 4.00 5.51 -8.70
C GLN A 160 2.96 5.41 -9.83
N ALA A 161 3.40 5.04 -11.04
CA ALA A 161 2.52 4.99 -12.22
C ALA A 161 1.44 3.91 -12.06
N HIS A 162 1.84 2.72 -11.60
CA HIS A 162 0.94 1.61 -11.34
C HIS A 162 1.09 1.12 -9.90
N TRP A 163 1.54 -0.11 -9.71
CA TRP A 163 1.78 -0.72 -8.41
C TRP A 163 3.25 -1.12 -8.21
N GLU A 164 4.18 -0.53 -8.99
CA GLU A 164 5.58 -0.94 -9.05
C GLU A 164 6.25 -0.92 -7.68
N ILE A 165 6.06 0.12 -6.90
CA ILE A 165 6.62 0.20 -5.54
C ILE A 165 5.81 -0.67 -4.58
N SER A 166 4.49 -0.67 -4.68
CA SER A 166 3.64 -1.55 -3.87
C SER A 166 3.97 -3.03 -4.06
N LYS A 167 4.35 -3.45 -5.29
CA LYS A 167 4.85 -4.81 -5.57
C LYS A 167 6.12 -5.13 -4.79
N LEU A 168 7.08 -4.21 -4.77
CA LEU A 168 8.34 -4.37 -4.04
C LEU A 168 8.12 -4.47 -2.52
N TYR A 169 7.15 -3.73 -2.00
CA TYR A 169 6.75 -3.74 -0.59
C TYR A 169 5.72 -4.82 -0.25
N ALA A 170 5.41 -5.70 -1.21
CA ALA A 170 4.61 -6.90 -1.05
C ALA A 170 3.20 -6.69 -0.45
N LYS A 171 2.57 -5.52 -0.71
CA LYS A 171 1.21 -5.23 -0.25
C LYS A 171 0.46 -4.35 -1.25
N PHE A 172 -0.72 -4.83 -1.71
CA PHE A 172 -1.57 -4.15 -2.69
C PHE A 172 -2.83 -3.58 -2.04
N SER A 173 -2.68 -2.82 -0.98
CA SER A 173 -3.82 -2.20 -0.31
C SER A 173 -3.48 -0.77 0.09
N THR A 174 -4.48 0.09 0.23
CA THR A 174 -4.34 1.48 0.67
C THR A 174 -5.48 1.84 1.63
N PRO A 175 -5.22 2.61 2.69
CA PRO A 175 -3.91 3.08 3.13
C PRO A 175 -3.14 2.02 3.92
N ILE A 176 -1.85 1.88 3.63
CA ILE A 176 -0.90 1.11 4.45
C ILE A 176 0.36 1.95 4.70
N ALA A 177 1.15 1.57 5.70
CA ALA A 177 2.43 2.20 5.94
C ALA A 177 3.49 1.23 6.45
N TYR A 178 4.75 1.61 6.21
CA TYR A 178 5.95 1.00 6.76
C TYR A 178 6.79 2.06 7.45
N LEU A 179 7.27 1.76 8.63
CA LEU A 179 8.34 2.53 9.24
C LEU A 179 9.69 1.94 8.77
N VAL A 180 10.55 2.77 8.23
CA VAL A 180 11.91 2.41 7.84
C VAL A 180 12.86 3.05 8.84
N ASP A 181 13.84 2.28 9.33
CA ASP A 181 14.84 2.73 10.32
C ASP A 181 16.02 3.48 9.66
N GLU A 182 16.94 3.95 10.49
CA GLU A 182 18.12 4.70 10.11
C GLU A 182 19.09 3.88 9.23
N GLN A 183 18.99 2.54 9.29
CA GLN A 183 19.78 1.60 8.49
C GLN A 183 19.11 1.21 7.18
N GLY A 184 17.94 1.80 6.86
CA GLY A 184 17.16 1.50 5.67
C GLY A 184 16.46 0.13 5.73
N ARG A 185 16.11 -0.36 6.93
CA ARG A 185 15.38 -1.61 7.14
C ARG A 185 13.94 -1.33 7.56
N ILE A 186 13.05 -2.24 7.27
CA ILE A 186 11.68 -2.21 7.78
C ILE A 186 11.73 -2.36 9.32
N ALA A 187 11.23 -1.37 10.03
CA ALA A 187 11.28 -1.31 11.49
C ALA A 187 10.02 -1.85 12.17
N SER A 188 8.92 -1.98 11.45
CA SER A 188 7.61 -2.40 11.99
C SER A 188 6.91 -3.38 11.07
N GLU A 189 5.97 -4.15 11.60
CA GLU A 189 4.96 -4.81 10.77
C GLU A 189 4.20 -3.77 9.93
N VAL A 190 3.65 -4.20 8.79
CA VAL A 190 2.84 -3.31 7.94
C VAL A 190 1.62 -2.81 8.70
N ALA A 191 1.50 -1.51 8.83
CA ALA A 191 0.31 -0.88 9.40
C ALA A 191 -0.77 -0.70 8.33
N ALA A 192 -1.99 -1.12 8.59
CA ALA A 192 -3.14 -0.96 7.69
C ALA A 192 -4.23 -0.12 8.34
N GLY A 193 -4.72 0.89 7.61
CA GLY A 193 -5.72 1.84 8.10
C GLY A 193 -5.16 2.98 8.95
N ALA A 194 -5.93 4.05 9.07
CA ALA A 194 -5.47 5.32 9.64
C ALA A 194 -4.94 5.19 11.08
N THR A 195 -5.64 4.44 11.94
CA THR A 195 -5.26 4.30 13.35
C THR A 195 -3.92 3.60 13.52
N ALA A 196 -3.72 2.47 12.83
CA ALA A 196 -2.48 1.71 12.89
C ALA A 196 -1.29 2.51 12.31
N ILE A 197 -1.53 3.26 11.23
CA ILE A 197 -0.50 4.11 10.60
C ILE A 197 -0.06 5.23 11.54
N LEU A 198 -0.99 5.92 12.16
CA LEU A 198 -0.68 7.01 13.09
C LEU A 198 0.01 6.51 14.37
N SER A 199 -0.29 5.29 14.82
CA SER A 199 0.38 4.70 15.98
C SER A 199 1.87 4.45 15.76
N LEU A 200 2.32 4.24 14.51
CA LEU A 200 3.75 4.10 14.19
C LEU A 200 4.56 5.36 14.52
N LEU A 201 3.95 6.54 14.43
CA LEU A 201 4.60 7.81 14.78
C LEU A 201 4.72 8.00 16.29
N SER A 202 3.73 7.54 17.07
CA SER A 202 3.76 7.67 18.53
C SER A 202 4.76 6.72 19.20
N VAL A 203 4.95 5.52 18.64
CA VAL A 203 5.96 4.55 19.14
C VAL A 203 7.39 5.00 18.88
N SER A 204 7.62 5.78 17.83
CA SER A 204 8.95 6.29 17.47
C SER A 204 9.50 7.36 18.42
N GLY A 205 8.65 8.00 19.24
CA GLY A 205 9.05 8.96 20.26
C GLY A 205 9.54 8.35 21.59
N SER A 206 9.38 7.03 21.77
CA SER A 206 9.88 6.33 22.95
C SER A 206 11.21 5.69 22.60
N ASP A 207 12.31 6.36 22.88
CA ASP A 207 13.67 5.80 22.79
C ASP A 207 13.76 4.59 23.75
N PRO A 208 14.03 3.36 23.27
CA PRO A 208 14.22 2.20 24.15
C PRO A 208 15.38 2.37 25.15
N ARG A 209 16.26 3.36 24.95
CA ARG A 209 17.39 3.66 25.84
C ARG A 209 16.98 4.35 27.13
N LEU A 210 15.77 4.91 27.24
CA LEU A 210 15.24 5.47 28.48
C LEU A 210 14.55 4.45 29.39
N ALA A 211 14.32 3.23 28.92
CA ALA A 211 13.75 2.13 29.71
C ALA A 211 14.80 1.45 30.65
N THR A 212 16.07 1.82 30.56
CA THR A 212 17.15 1.24 31.41
C THR A 212 17.78 2.32 32.30
N LEU A 213 16.98 2.87 33.21
CA LEU A 213 17.56 3.54 34.38
C LEU A 213 17.71 2.47 35.49
N PRO A 214 18.92 2.15 35.92
CA PRO A 214 19.12 1.27 37.04
C PRO A 214 18.88 2.06 38.34
N GLY A 215 17.91 1.63 39.13
CA GLY A 215 17.79 2.15 40.48
C GLY A 215 16.38 2.35 41.01
N GLN A 216 15.73 1.23 41.32
CA GLN A 216 14.74 1.23 42.38
C GLN A 216 15.01 0.00 43.26
N PRO A 217 15.40 0.17 44.52
CA PRO A 217 15.63 -0.96 45.44
C PRO A 217 14.29 -1.64 45.78
N PRO A 218 14.28 -2.98 46.02
CA PRO A 218 13.06 -3.70 46.34
C PRO A 218 12.52 -3.21 47.69
N GLY A 219 11.26 -2.79 47.66
CA GLY A 219 10.53 -2.24 48.80
C GLY A 219 10.50 -3.16 50.00
N SER A 220 10.78 -2.58 51.12
CA SER A 220 10.59 -3.06 52.49
C SER A 220 9.16 -3.60 52.71
N ARG A 221 9.09 -4.86 53.12
CA ARG A 221 7.92 -5.44 53.76
C ARG A 221 7.65 -4.68 55.06
N LEU A 222 6.49 -4.08 55.17
CA LEU A 222 5.94 -3.72 56.47
C LEU A 222 5.04 -4.89 56.93
N THR A 223 5.56 -5.58 57.94
CA THR A 223 4.79 -6.40 58.85
C THR A 223 4.02 -5.51 59.80
N HIS A 224 2.72 -5.65 59.85
CA HIS A 224 1.89 -5.61 61.06
C HIS A 224 0.53 -6.24 60.74
#